data_76b5cb835aac7363c2b364ff720ff8b8
#
_entry.id   76b5cb835aac7363c2b364ff720ff8b8
#
_cell.length_a   1.000
_cell.length_b   1.000
_cell.length_c   1.000
_cell.angle_alpha   90.00
_cell.angle_beta   90.00
_cell.angle_gamma   90.00
#
_symmetry.space_group_name_H-M   'P 1'
#
loop_
_entity.id
_entity.type
_entity.pdbx_description
1 polymer ?
#
loop_
_entity_poly.entity_id
_entity_poly.type
_entity_poly.pdbx_seq_one_letter_code
_entity_poly.pdbx_strand_id
1 'polypeptide(L)'
;MTPLATNLLATANSAGVCSAYYKLCGEYPFISGSNTKKLSYKEILGAANGKILLSKLRGPGTVFQIEGLPKTISINFIIQTGGTIETDFLISEAEQEHRSTLAILCNQALKQAELPAPKPAYPRPVCSSAGDMVAAFVRLLELALVLAGTTNNSSVNEWPL
;
A
#
# COMPACT_ATOMS: atom_id res chain seq x y z
N MET A 1 21.34 5.54 7.50
CA MET A 1 20.21 4.61 7.20
C MET A 1 20.43 3.32 7.97
N THR A 2 19.39 2.79 8.61
CA THR A 2 19.49 1.54 9.36
C THR A 2 19.63 0.35 8.42
N PRO A 3 20.24 -0.79 8.87
CA PRO A 3 20.31 -1.98 8.03
C PRO A 3 18.95 -2.46 7.52
N LEU A 4 17.90 -2.38 8.36
CA LEU A 4 16.54 -2.75 7.92
C LEU A 4 16.06 -1.86 6.78
N ALA A 5 16.22 -0.55 6.90
CA ALA A 5 15.82 0.38 5.85
C ALA A 5 16.59 0.14 4.55
N THR A 6 17.91 -0.09 4.66
CA THR A 6 18.74 -0.39 3.49
C THR A 6 18.27 -1.65 2.79
N ASN A 7 17.97 -2.71 3.55
CA ASN A 7 17.48 -3.97 2.99
C ASN A 7 16.10 -3.81 2.35
N LEU A 8 15.21 -3.04 2.96
CA LEU A 8 13.88 -2.78 2.40
C LEU A 8 13.98 -2.04 1.07
N LEU A 9 14.85 -1.03 0.98
CA LEU A 9 15.04 -0.28 -0.27
C LEU A 9 15.60 -1.18 -1.36
N ALA A 10 16.57 -2.02 -1.03
CA ALA A 10 17.14 -2.97 -1.98
C ALA A 10 16.09 -3.98 -2.46
N THR A 11 15.27 -4.50 -1.54
CA THR A 11 14.19 -5.43 -1.87
C THR A 11 13.13 -4.75 -2.73
N ALA A 12 12.79 -3.50 -2.42
CA ALA A 12 11.80 -2.75 -3.19
C ALA A 12 12.19 -2.66 -4.67
N ASN A 13 13.48 -2.51 -4.94
CA ASN A 13 13.97 -2.49 -6.33
C ASN A 13 14.10 -3.89 -6.91
N SER A 14 14.78 -4.80 -6.22
CA SER A 14 15.13 -6.12 -6.78
C SER A 14 13.93 -7.04 -6.93
N ALA A 15 12.94 -6.94 -6.05
CA ALA A 15 11.71 -7.75 -6.12
C ALA A 15 10.63 -7.12 -6.97
N GLY A 16 10.89 -5.96 -7.61
CA GLY A 16 9.94 -5.33 -8.51
C GLY A 16 8.79 -4.60 -7.82
N VAL A 17 8.90 -4.33 -6.52
CA VAL A 17 7.83 -3.64 -5.76
C VAL A 17 7.58 -2.24 -6.30
N CYS A 18 8.64 -1.47 -6.52
CA CYS A 18 8.50 -0.10 -6.99
C CYS A 18 7.93 -0.04 -8.40
N SER A 19 8.43 -0.90 -9.30
CA SER A 19 7.92 -0.98 -10.66
C SER A 19 6.42 -1.32 -10.67
N ALA A 20 6.01 -2.30 -9.88
CA ALA A 20 4.60 -2.70 -9.77
C ALA A 20 3.76 -1.59 -9.12
N TYR A 21 4.30 -0.91 -8.13
CA TYR A 21 3.60 0.19 -7.48
C TYR A 21 3.32 1.34 -8.47
N TYR A 22 4.33 1.75 -9.23
CA TYR A 22 4.15 2.83 -10.20
C TYR A 22 3.20 2.43 -11.33
N LYS A 23 3.22 1.17 -11.73
CA LYS A 23 2.26 0.64 -12.71
C LYS A 23 0.84 0.73 -12.16
N LEU A 24 0.65 0.36 -10.90
CA LEU A 24 -0.65 0.45 -10.23
C LEU A 24 -1.13 1.90 -10.20
N CYS A 25 -0.27 2.85 -9.85
CA CYS A 25 -0.61 4.27 -9.84
C CYS A 25 -1.02 4.75 -11.23
N GLY A 26 -0.39 4.23 -12.28
CA GLY A 26 -0.74 4.56 -13.66
C GLY A 26 -2.08 4.00 -14.10
N GLU A 27 -2.52 2.90 -13.50
CA GLU A 27 -3.85 2.31 -13.77
C GLU A 27 -4.97 3.07 -13.06
N TYR A 28 -4.66 3.77 -11.96
CA TYR A 28 -5.62 4.55 -11.19
C TYR A 28 -5.09 5.98 -11.03
N PRO A 29 -5.02 6.75 -12.15
CA PRO A 29 -4.41 8.07 -12.12
C PRO A 29 -5.34 9.12 -11.54
N PHE A 30 -4.76 10.19 -11.02
CA PHE A 30 -5.51 11.37 -10.67
C PHE A 30 -6.04 12.02 -11.97
N ILE A 31 -7.35 12.29 -12.02
CA ILE A 31 -7.98 12.94 -13.16
C ILE A 31 -8.48 14.30 -12.71
N SER A 32 -7.85 15.37 -13.20
CA SER A 32 -8.23 16.73 -12.87
C SER A 32 -9.63 17.01 -13.37
N GLY A 33 -10.46 17.62 -12.52
CA GLY A 33 -11.82 18.00 -12.88
C GLY A 33 -12.84 16.89 -12.80
N SER A 34 -12.46 15.69 -12.42
CA SER A 34 -13.43 14.62 -12.22
C SER A 34 -14.21 14.88 -10.93
N ASN A 35 -15.54 14.82 -11.02
CA ASN A 35 -16.42 14.90 -9.86
C ASN A 35 -16.52 13.51 -9.23
N THR A 36 -15.56 13.20 -8.36
CA THR A 36 -15.63 11.93 -7.65
C THR A 36 -16.55 12.06 -6.46
N LYS A 37 -17.60 11.24 -6.45
CA LYS A 37 -18.46 11.13 -5.29
C LYS A 37 -17.62 10.56 -4.13
N LYS A 38 -17.75 11.15 -2.95
CA LYS A 38 -17.09 10.64 -1.77
C LYS A 38 -17.66 9.25 -1.44
N LEU A 39 -16.78 8.25 -1.37
CA LEU A 39 -17.19 6.90 -1.01
C LEU A 39 -17.34 6.80 0.51
N SER A 40 -18.41 6.16 0.97
CA SER A 40 -18.58 5.89 2.38
C SER A 40 -17.73 4.69 2.78
N TYR A 41 -17.28 4.68 4.03
CA TYR A 41 -16.51 3.53 4.53
C TYR A 41 -17.34 2.23 4.48
N LYS A 42 -18.64 2.33 4.61
CA LYS A 42 -19.54 1.15 4.55
C LYS A 42 -19.56 0.53 3.16
N GLU A 43 -19.56 1.36 2.12
CA GLU A 43 -19.47 0.86 0.74
C GLU A 43 -18.15 0.12 0.51
N ILE A 44 -17.06 0.68 1.04
CA ILE A 44 -15.73 0.08 0.88
C ILE A 44 -15.65 -1.24 1.64
N LEU A 45 -16.12 -1.29 2.89
CA LEU A 45 -16.13 -2.53 3.66
C LEU A 45 -17.02 -3.59 3.01
N GLY A 46 -18.16 -3.19 2.43
CA GLY A 46 -19.03 -4.12 1.70
C GLY A 46 -18.33 -4.72 0.50
N ALA A 47 -17.62 -3.90 -0.27
CA ALA A 47 -16.87 -4.38 -1.44
C ALA A 47 -15.68 -5.26 -1.03
N ALA A 48 -15.10 -5.04 0.15
CA ALA A 48 -13.97 -5.81 0.67
C ALA A 48 -14.37 -7.20 1.15
N ASN A 49 -15.65 -7.42 1.44
CA ASN A 49 -16.12 -8.67 2.01
C ASN A 49 -15.75 -9.87 1.12
N GLY A 50 -15.08 -10.86 1.71
CA GLY A 50 -14.61 -12.04 0.99
C GLY A 50 -13.35 -11.83 0.16
N LYS A 51 -12.78 -10.63 0.14
CA LYS A 51 -11.59 -10.30 -0.67
C LYS A 51 -10.40 -9.89 0.18
N ILE A 52 -10.63 -9.06 1.19
CA ILE A 52 -9.58 -8.59 2.08
C ILE A 52 -10.20 -8.25 3.43
N LEU A 53 -9.51 -8.59 4.51
CA LEU A 53 -10.00 -8.36 5.86
C LEU A 53 -9.60 -6.95 6.31
N LEU A 54 -10.57 -6.07 6.42
CA LEU A 54 -10.35 -4.69 6.83
C LEU A 54 -11.18 -4.34 8.05
N SER A 55 -10.64 -3.48 8.90
CA SER A 55 -11.42 -2.81 9.92
C SER A 55 -11.18 -1.30 9.80
N LYS A 56 -12.23 -0.51 10.03
CA LYS A 56 -12.10 0.94 10.03
C LYS A 56 -11.61 1.39 11.41
N LEU A 57 -10.52 2.15 11.43
CA LEU A 57 -10.02 2.70 12.68
C LEU A 57 -10.86 3.88 13.12
N ARG A 58 -10.96 4.09 14.43
CA ARG A 58 -11.62 5.25 15.00
C ARG A 58 -10.76 6.49 14.79
N GLY A 59 -11.41 7.64 14.66
CA GLY A 59 -10.71 8.91 14.55
C GLY A 59 -11.12 9.68 13.31
N PRO A 60 -10.52 10.86 13.12
CA PRO A 60 -10.82 11.69 11.95
C PRO A 60 -10.33 11.01 10.68
N GLY A 61 -11.05 11.26 9.58
CA GLY A 61 -10.73 10.69 8.28
C GLY A 61 -11.14 9.24 8.17
N THR A 62 -10.73 8.61 7.08
CA THR A 62 -11.03 7.21 6.80
C THR A 62 -9.73 6.44 6.73
N VAL A 63 -9.50 5.58 7.70
CA VAL A 63 -8.31 4.73 7.77
C VAL A 63 -8.77 3.30 7.97
N PHE A 64 -8.29 2.40 7.12
CA PHE A 64 -8.57 0.97 7.23
C PHE A 64 -7.30 0.24 7.64
N GLN A 65 -7.41 -0.64 8.62
CA GLN A 65 -6.33 -1.52 9.02
C GLN A 65 -6.58 -2.90 8.44
N ILE A 66 -5.54 -3.54 7.92
CA ILE A 66 -5.65 -4.92 7.45
C ILE A 66 -5.54 -5.85 8.66
N GLU A 67 -6.50 -6.75 8.80
CA GLU A 67 -6.55 -7.72 9.89
C GLU A 67 -5.86 -9.01 9.50
N GLY A 68 -5.40 -9.75 10.49
CA GLY A 68 -4.86 -11.09 10.28
C GLY A 68 -3.44 -11.16 9.76
N LEU A 69 -2.72 -10.04 9.73
CA LEU A 69 -1.32 -10.03 9.28
C LEU A 69 -0.39 -10.66 10.31
N PRO A 70 0.78 -11.20 9.86
CA PRO A 70 1.84 -11.58 10.79
C PRO A 70 2.25 -10.41 11.67
N LYS A 71 2.74 -10.70 12.86
CA LYS A 71 3.14 -9.66 13.82
C LYS A 71 4.29 -8.78 13.35
N THR A 72 5.01 -9.21 12.34
CA THR A 72 6.15 -8.49 11.78
C THR A 72 5.75 -7.37 10.83
N ILE A 73 4.48 -7.30 10.44
CA ILE A 73 4.02 -6.26 9.52
C ILE A 73 2.63 -5.76 9.90
N SER A 74 2.44 -4.47 9.78
CA SER A 74 1.17 -3.79 9.96
C SER A 74 0.94 -2.90 8.74
N ILE A 75 -0.28 -2.89 8.21
CA ILE A 75 -0.62 -2.11 7.01
C ILE A 75 -1.92 -1.38 7.25
N ASN A 76 -1.91 -0.07 7.00
CA ASN A 76 -3.09 0.77 7.03
C ASN A 76 -3.25 1.47 5.69
N PHE A 77 -4.49 1.56 5.22
CA PHE A 77 -4.83 2.37 4.05
C PHE A 77 -5.49 3.65 4.52
N ILE A 78 -4.90 4.78 4.18
CA ILE A 78 -5.42 6.10 4.52
C ILE A 78 -6.08 6.65 3.27
N ILE A 79 -7.40 6.88 3.35
CA ILE A 79 -8.16 7.38 2.21
C ILE A 79 -8.21 8.88 2.30
N GLN A 80 -7.59 9.55 1.36
CA GLN A 80 -7.52 10.99 1.29
C GLN A 80 -8.59 11.53 0.37
N THR A 81 -8.77 12.84 0.36
CA THR A 81 -9.74 13.53 -0.47
C THR A 81 -9.63 13.09 -1.93
N GLY A 82 -10.75 12.83 -2.58
CA GLY A 82 -10.80 12.43 -3.97
C GLY A 82 -10.54 10.95 -4.23
N GLY A 83 -10.42 10.14 -3.16
CA GLY A 83 -10.21 8.70 -3.32
C GLY A 83 -8.75 8.28 -3.46
N THR A 84 -7.83 9.16 -3.08
CA THR A 84 -6.39 8.87 -3.06
C THR A 84 -6.07 7.90 -1.93
N ILE A 85 -5.34 6.84 -2.23
CA ILE A 85 -4.96 5.81 -1.27
C ILE A 85 -3.50 5.98 -0.87
N GLU A 86 -3.26 6.22 0.42
CA GLU A 86 -1.92 6.17 0.99
C GLU A 86 -1.76 4.84 1.71
N THR A 87 -0.72 4.09 1.38
CA THR A 87 -0.44 2.81 2.03
C THR A 87 0.65 3.00 3.06
N ASP A 88 0.25 3.04 4.33
CA ASP A 88 1.14 3.18 5.48
C ASP A 88 1.47 1.79 5.99
N PHE A 89 2.74 1.51 6.23
CA PHE A 89 3.16 0.20 6.74
C PHE A 89 4.21 0.35 7.83
N LEU A 90 4.25 -0.65 8.70
CA LEU A 90 5.28 -0.82 9.71
C LEU A 90 5.82 -2.23 9.58
N ILE A 91 7.12 -2.36 9.37
CA ILE A 91 7.80 -3.65 9.30
C ILE A 91 8.75 -3.73 10.48
N SER A 92 8.66 -4.84 11.21
CA SER A 92 9.49 -5.10 12.38
C SER A 92 10.36 -6.32 12.11
N GLU A 93 11.67 -6.21 12.41
CA GLU A 93 12.60 -7.31 12.29
C GLU A 93 13.58 -7.24 13.45
N ALA A 94 13.62 -8.28 14.28
CA ALA A 94 14.38 -8.30 15.53
C ALA A 94 13.98 -7.10 16.40
N GLU A 95 14.92 -6.23 16.77
CA GLU A 95 14.61 -5.04 17.56
C GLU A 95 14.50 -3.77 16.70
N GLN A 96 14.47 -3.95 15.38
CA GLN A 96 14.39 -2.83 14.45
C GLN A 96 12.99 -2.71 13.87
N GLU A 97 12.53 -1.47 13.73
CA GLU A 97 11.26 -1.16 13.10
C GLU A 97 11.47 -0.14 12.00
N HIS A 98 10.72 -0.28 10.91
CA HIS A 98 10.73 0.69 9.83
C HIS A 98 9.29 1.01 9.45
N ARG A 99 8.93 2.28 9.57
CA ARG A 99 7.62 2.78 9.19
C ARG A 99 7.75 3.75 8.03
N SER A 100 6.93 3.55 7.01
CA SER A 100 6.94 4.43 5.85
C SER A 100 5.63 4.25 5.09
N THR A 101 5.50 4.95 3.97
CA THR A 101 4.45 4.69 2.99
C THR A 101 5.09 4.12 1.74
N LEU A 102 4.31 3.43 0.91
CA LEU A 102 4.85 2.88 -0.34
C LEU A 102 5.35 3.98 -1.27
N ALA A 103 4.65 5.13 -1.33
CA ALA A 103 5.08 6.24 -2.17
C ALA A 103 6.45 6.78 -1.75
N ILE A 104 6.66 6.98 -0.46
CA ILE A 104 7.94 7.48 0.08
C ILE A 104 9.03 6.43 -0.08
N LEU A 105 8.74 5.17 0.26
CA LEU A 105 9.72 4.09 0.17
C LEU A 105 10.22 3.93 -1.25
N CYS A 106 9.32 3.93 -2.23
CA CYS A 106 9.71 3.74 -3.62
C CYS A 106 10.53 4.93 -4.13
N ASN A 107 10.19 6.16 -3.70
CA ASN A 107 11.01 7.31 -4.05
C ASN A 107 12.43 7.19 -3.49
N GLN A 108 12.56 6.75 -2.24
CA GLN A 108 13.87 6.53 -1.61
C GLN A 108 14.64 5.40 -2.30
N ALA A 109 13.95 4.33 -2.68
CA ALA A 109 14.58 3.19 -3.36
C ALA A 109 15.13 3.61 -4.72
N LEU A 110 14.41 4.43 -5.47
CA LEU A 110 14.91 4.95 -6.75
C LEU A 110 16.14 5.82 -6.56
N LYS A 111 16.13 6.68 -5.54
CA LYS A 111 17.30 7.51 -5.23
C LYS A 111 18.52 6.66 -4.88
N GLN A 112 18.34 5.63 -4.08
CA GLN A 112 19.42 4.73 -3.70
C GLN A 112 20.02 4.03 -4.92
N ALA A 113 19.19 3.67 -5.90
CA ALA A 113 19.60 3.01 -7.13
C ALA A 113 20.02 3.99 -8.23
N GLU A 114 20.01 5.30 -7.94
CA GLU A 114 20.32 6.35 -8.91
C GLU A 114 19.44 6.32 -10.14
N LEU A 115 18.16 5.97 -9.94
CA LEU A 115 17.15 5.94 -10.99
C LEU A 115 16.27 7.18 -10.93
N PRO A 116 15.74 7.65 -12.07
CA PRO A 116 14.88 8.83 -12.08
C PRO A 116 13.55 8.57 -11.38
N ALA A 117 13.09 9.54 -10.62
CA ALA A 117 11.78 9.48 -9.98
C ALA A 117 10.67 9.83 -10.98
N PRO A 118 9.47 9.27 -10.84
CA PRO A 118 8.36 9.61 -11.70
C PRO A 118 7.88 11.05 -11.45
N LYS A 119 7.19 11.61 -12.42
CA LYS A 119 6.55 12.93 -12.31
C LYS A 119 5.06 12.78 -12.54
N PRO A 120 4.22 13.34 -11.64
CA PRO A 120 4.57 14.05 -10.40
C PRO A 120 5.20 13.13 -9.36
N ALA A 121 5.89 13.74 -8.39
CA ALA A 121 6.54 12.98 -7.33
C ALA A 121 5.52 12.33 -6.39
N TYR A 122 5.90 11.22 -5.80
CA TYR A 122 5.09 10.48 -4.82
C TYR A 122 3.70 10.13 -5.35
N PRO A 123 3.59 9.46 -6.52
CA PRO A 123 2.27 9.11 -7.05
C PRO A 123 1.56 8.13 -6.13
N ARG A 124 0.24 8.22 -6.12
CA ARG A 124 -0.64 7.34 -5.34
C ARG A 124 -1.84 6.94 -6.19
N PRO A 125 -2.39 5.72 -6.00
CA PRO A 125 -3.60 5.35 -6.74
C PRO A 125 -4.79 6.20 -6.30
N VAL A 126 -5.63 6.56 -7.25
CA VAL A 126 -6.86 7.32 -7.02
C VAL A 126 -8.03 6.52 -7.55
N CYS A 127 -8.94 6.11 -6.67
CA CYS A 127 -10.06 5.27 -7.04
C CYS A 127 -11.39 5.98 -6.79
N SER A 128 -12.30 5.90 -7.76
CA SER A 128 -13.60 6.55 -7.68
C SER A 128 -14.75 5.59 -7.35
N SER A 129 -14.49 4.29 -7.30
CA SER A 129 -15.48 3.29 -6.91
C SER A 129 -14.94 2.40 -5.81
N ALA A 130 -15.86 1.85 -5.00
CA ALA A 130 -15.48 0.94 -3.93
C ALA A 130 -14.82 -0.34 -4.49
N GLY A 131 -15.33 -0.85 -5.60
CA GLY A 131 -14.74 -2.03 -6.25
C GLY A 131 -13.30 -1.81 -6.70
N ASP A 132 -13.03 -0.69 -7.35
CA ASP A 132 -11.67 -0.35 -7.78
C ASP A 132 -10.75 -0.14 -6.58
N MET A 133 -11.27 0.52 -5.54
CA MET A 133 -10.49 0.77 -4.33
C MET A 133 -10.08 -0.54 -3.67
N VAL A 134 -10.98 -1.50 -3.53
CA VAL A 134 -10.68 -2.80 -2.94
C VAL A 134 -9.71 -3.58 -3.82
N ALA A 135 -9.86 -3.54 -5.14
CA ALA A 135 -8.91 -4.17 -6.05
C ALA A 135 -7.50 -3.58 -5.88
N ALA A 136 -7.41 -2.27 -5.72
CA ALA A 136 -6.13 -1.62 -5.43
C ALA A 136 -5.56 -2.05 -4.08
N PHE A 137 -6.41 -2.14 -3.04
CA PHE A 137 -5.98 -2.60 -1.72
C PHE A 137 -5.34 -3.99 -1.78
N VAL A 138 -5.95 -4.92 -2.51
CA VAL A 138 -5.42 -6.28 -2.64
C VAL A 138 -4.02 -6.25 -3.25
N ARG A 139 -3.82 -5.47 -4.31
CA ARG A 139 -2.52 -5.36 -4.96
C ARG A 139 -1.49 -4.67 -4.07
N LEU A 140 -1.90 -3.62 -3.34
CA LEU A 140 -1.01 -2.93 -2.40
C LEU A 140 -0.60 -3.85 -1.25
N LEU A 141 -1.52 -4.68 -0.76
CA LEU A 141 -1.21 -5.70 0.25
C LEU A 141 -0.14 -6.66 -0.27
N GLU A 142 -0.30 -7.16 -1.49
CA GLU A 142 0.67 -8.07 -2.09
C GLU A 142 2.06 -7.43 -2.16
N LEU A 143 2.15 -6.17 -2.58
CA LEU A 143 3.43 -5.45 -2.64
C LEU A 143 4.07 -5.31 -1.27
N ALA A 144 3.29 -4.97 -0.25
CA ALA A 144 3.79 -4.82 1.10
C ALA A 144 4.28 -6.15 1.68
N LEU A 145 3.59 -7.25 1.36
CA LEU A 145 4.02 -8.58 1.81
C LEU A 145 5.32 -9.01 1.13
N VAL A 146 5.48 -8.71 -0.15
CA VAL A 146 6.76 -8.96 -0.85
C VAL A 146 7.88 -8.19 -0.16
N LEU A 147 7.62 -6.91 0.14
CA LEU A 147 8.60 -6.05 0.80
C LEU A 147 9.00 -6.61 2.16
N ALA A 148 8.04 -7.16 2.90
CA ALA A 148 8.31 -7.74 4.22
C ALA A 148 8.94 -9.13 4.16
N GLY A 149 9.11 -9.72 2.97
CA GLY A 149 9.70 -11.03 2.81
C GLY A 149 8.78 -12.17 3.19
N THR A 150 7.46 -11.95 3.27
CA THR A 150 6.51 -12.97 3.68
C THR A 150 5.98 -13.81 2.51
N THR A 151 6.27 -13.39 1.27
CA THR A 151 5.77 -14.06 0.07
C THR A 151 6.37 -15.44 -0.14
N ASN A 152 7.51 -15.73 0.48
CA ASN A 152 8.17 -17.03 0.39
C ASN A 152 7.55 -18.04 1.34
N ASN A 153 6.59 -17.61 2.16
CA ASN A 153 5.91 -18.46 3.12
C ASN A 153 4.56 -18.86 2.56
N SER A 154 4.15 -20.10 2.85
CA SER A 154 2.83 -20.59 2.48
C SER A 154 1.69 -19.76 3.08
N SER A 155 1.99 -18.97 4.10
CA SER A 155 0.99 -18.12 4.75
C SER A 155 0.30 -17.13 3.80
N VAL A 156 0.97 -16.70 2.74
CA VAL A 156 0.35 -15.80 1.74
C VAL A 156 -0.80 -16.51 1.04
N ASN A 157 -0.66 -17.80 0.79
CA ASN A 157 -1.70 -18.60 0.12
C ASN A 157 -2.88 -18.91 1.04
N GLU A 158 -2.72 -18.68 2.33
CA GLU A 158 -3.77 -18.93 3.33
C GLU A 158 -4.63 -17.70 3.58
N TRP A 159 -4.31 -16.59 2.96
CA TRP A 159 -5.07 -15.36 3.13
C TRP A 159 -6.38 -15.43 2.36
N PRO A 160 -7.47 -15.00 2.95
CA PRO A 160 -8.76 -14.99 2.28
C PRO A 160 -8.86 -13.79 1.33
N LEU A 161 -8.10 -13.82 0.29
CA LEU A 161 -8.10 -12.78 -0.73
C LEU A 161 -9.07 -13.11 -1.85
#